data_d3b2a69feee220e8985a264f7ba281ec
#
_entry.id   d3b2a69feee220e8985a264f7ba281ec
#
_cell.length_a   1.000
_cell.length_b   1.000
_cell.length_c   1.000
_cell.angle_alpha   90.00
_cell.angle_beta   90.00
_cell.angle_gamma   90.00
#
_symmetry.space_group_name_H-M   'P 1'
#
loop_
_entity.id
_entity.type
_entity.pdbx_description
1 polymer ?
#
loop_
_entity_poly.entity_id
_entity_poly.type
_entity_poly.pdbx_seq_one_letter_code
_entity_poly.pdbx_strand_id
1 'polypeptide(L)'
;ERKGALQLNGLLDMQKPHITYSIFKELARPTLFIANSDLEAKKVYNELRFYTKDKVEYLGTDEIYFYHLDAKDRSEEAKKLRVLLKLAKKQKTIVVTSVDAILRKYIPKKVLLDNIFTYKIGDIINLEELSQNLVRLGYERVSRIEGLGQFSIRGGIIDVYSLEYTNP
;
A
#
# COMPACT_ATOMS: atom_id res chain seq x y z
N GLU A 1 25.45 3.87 -18.01
CA GLU A 1 25.48 2.50 -17.43
C GLU A 1 24.42 1.65 -18.09
N ARG A 2 24.85 0.55 -18.75
CA ARG A 2 23.93 -0.43 -19.34
C ARG A 2 23.15 -1.11 -18.23
N LYS A 3 21.83 -0.88 -18.16
CA LYS A 3 20.90 -1.64 -17.33
C LYS A 3 20.72 -3.02 -17.97
N GLY A 4 21.62 -3.96 -17.66
CA GLY A 4 21.53 -5.33 -18.16
C GLY A 4 20.70 -6.19 -17.21
N ALA A 5 20.07 -7.24 -17.77
CA ALA A 5 19.51 -8.31 -16.96
C ALA A 5 20.67 -9.14 -16.38
N LEU A 6 20.55 -9.51 -15.09
CA LEU A 6 21.45 -10.44 -14.42
C LEU A 6 20.68 -11.72 -14.13
N GLN A 7 21.21 -12.86 -14.56
CA GLN A 7 20.65 -14.17 -14.24
C GLN A 7 21.46 -14.82 -13.11
N LEU A 8 20.78 -15.23 -12.06
CA LEU A 8 21.35 -15.99 -10.95
C LEU A 8 20.80 -17.42 -10.98
N ASN A 9 21.68 -18.39 -11.15
CA ASN A 9 21.31 -19.81 -11.21
C ASN A 9 21.72 -20.52 -9.90
N GLY A 10 21.01 -21.60 -9.56
CA GLY A 10 21.34 -22.44 -8.42
C GLY A 10 20.95 -21.87 -7.06
N LEU A 11 20.11 -20.84 -7.02
CA LEU A 11 19.63 -20.29 -5.75
C LEU A 11 18.58 -21.19 -5.11
N LEU A 12 18.77 -21.52 -3.85
CA LEU A 12 17.74 -22.12 -3.01
C LEU A 12 16.70 -21.07 -2.63
N ASP A 13 15.47 -21.51 -2.36
CA ASP A 13 14.36 -20.59 -2.04
C ASP A 13 14.67 -19.67 -0.85
N MET A 14 15.29 -20.20 0.20
CA MET A 14 15.70 -19.43 1.39
C MET A 14 16.79 -18.37 1.11
N GLN A 15 17.51 -18.47 0.00
CA GLN A 15 18.54 -17.49 -0.37
C GLN A 15 17.96 -16.29 -1.12
N LYS A 16 16.81 -16.46 -1.77
CA LYS A 16 16.15 -15.40 -2.56
C LYS A 16 15.84 -14.14 -1.74
N PRO A 17 15.23 -14.23 -0.55
CA PRO A 17 15.00 -13.07 0.32
C PRO A 17 16.28 -12.38 0.76
N HIS A 18 17.31 -13.14 1.14
CA HIS A 18 18.57 -12.59 1.57
C HIS A 18 19.27 -11.80 0.47
N ILE A 19 19.34 -12.34 -0.75
CA ILE A 19 19.91 -11.65 -1.91
C ILE A 19 19.08 -10.39 -2.25
N THR A 20 17.75 -10.50 -2.23
CA THR A 20 16.86 -9.36 -2.46
C THR A 20 17.13 -8.23 -1.46
N TYR A 21 17.28 -8.57 -0.18
CA TYR A 21 17.63 -7.62 0.86
C TYR A 21 19.01 -6.98 0.63
N SER A 22 20.02 -7.78 0.29
CA SER A 22 21.38 -7.28 0.03
C SER A 22 21.41 -6.29 -1.12
N ILE A 23 20.73 -6.61 -2.22
CA ILE A 23 20.58 -5.72 -3.39
C ILE A 23 19.83 -4.43 -3.00
N PHE A 24 18.74 -4.55 -2.25
CA PHE A 24 17.95 -3.39 -1.78
C PHE A 24 18.78 -2.47 -0.89
N LYS A 25 19.56 -3.04 0.02
CA LYS A 25 20.43 -2.30 0.94
C LYS A 25 21.50 -1.53 0.18
N GLU A 26 22.18 -2.20 -0.77
CA GLU A 26 23.29 -1.64 -1.55
C GLU A 26 22.83 -0.57 -2.52
N LEU A 27 21.79 -0.83 -3.29
CA LEU A 27 21.31 0.08 -4.32
C LEU A 27 20.47 1.24 -3.78
N ALA A 28 19.95 1.13 -2.57
CA ALA A 28 19.17 2.16 -1.88
C ALA A 28 17.97 2.70 -2.68
N ARG A 29 17.32 1.88 -3.51
CA ARG A 29 16.19 2.26 -4.38
C ARG A 29 14.99 1.33 -4.20
N PRO A 30 13.76 1.72 -4.63
CA PRO A 30 12.61 0.83 -4.63
C PRO A 30 12.93 -0.47 -5.37
N THR A 31 12.57 -1.59 -4.76
CA THR A 31 12.83 -2.94 -5.29
C THR A 31 11.52 -3.70 -5.40
N LEU A 32 11.30 -4.36 -6.53
CA LEU A 32 10.15 -5.23 -6.74
C LEU A 32 10.61 -6.68 -6.82
N PHE A 33 10.06 -7.53 -5.94
CA PHE A 33 10.22 -8.98 -6.00
C PHE A 33 8.94 -9.59 -6.54
N ILE A 34 9.04 -10.35 -7.63
CA ILE A 34 7.90 -11.02 -8.26
C ILE A 34 8.07 -12.53 -8.08
N ALA A 35 7.16 -13.15 -7.33
CA ALA A 35 7.10 -14.58 -7.11
C ALA A 35 6.18 -15.25 -8.15
N ASN A 36 6.35 -16.55 -8.36
CA ASN A 36 5.52 -17.32 -9.29
C ASN A 36 4.08 -17.49 -8.78
N SER A 37 3.88 -17.47 -7.46
CA SER A 37 2.57 -17.63 -6.83
C SER A 37 2.42 -16.71 -5.62
N ASP A 38 1.18 -16.49 -5.20
CA ASP A 38 0.86 -15.71 -4.02
C ASP A 38 1.38 -16.36 -2.72
N LEU A 39 1.37 -17.69 -2.67
CA LEU A 39 1.91 -18.44 -1.55
C LEU A 39 3.43 -18.23 -1.40
N GLU A 40 4.18 -18.28 -2.51
CA GLU A 40 5.61 -17.99 -2.52
C GLU A 40 5.85 -16.52 -2.14
N ALA A 41 5.07 -15.60 -2.68
CA ALA A 41 5.16 -14.17 -2.35
C ALA A 41 4.98 -13.93 -0.84
N LYS A 42 3.96 -14.54 -0.22
CA LYS A 42 3.72 -14.45 1.24
C LYS A 42 4.90 -15.00 2.06
N LYS A 43 5.51 -16.11 1.65
CA LYS A 43 6.70 -16.65 2.32
C LYS A 43 7.88 -15.68 2.25
N VAL A 44 8.21 -15.20 1.05
CA VAL A 44 9.31 -14.25 0.83
C VAL A 44 9.06 -12.94 1.58
N TYR A 45 7.84 -12.43 1.59
CA TYR A 45 7.46 -11.25 2.36
C TYR A 45 7.73 -11.43 3.86
N ASN A 46 7.28 -12.56 4.44
CA ASN A 46 7.48 -12.84 5.86
C ASN A 46 8.97 -12.94 6.21
N GLU A 47 9.78 -13.59 5.38
CA GLU A 47 11.23 -13.67 5.60
C GLU A 47 11.90 -12.30 5.48
N LEU A 48 11.54 -11.47 4.48
CA LEU A 48 12.09 -10.13 4.32
C LEU A 48 11.76 -9.20 5.50
N ARG A 49 10.64 -9.40 6.19
CA ARG A 49 10.31 -8.62 7.40
C ARG A 49 11.36 -8.75 8.50
N PHE A 50 12.00 -9.92 8.64
CA PHE A 50 13.09 -10.10 9.63
C PHE A 50 14.29 -9.20 9.34
N TYR A 51 14.58 -8.94 8.05
CA TYR A 51 15.72 -8.12 7.64
C TYR A 51 15.40 -6.62 7.57
N THR A 52 14.18 -6.27 7.20
CA THR A 52 13.84 -4.89 6.78
C THR A 52 12.88 -4.17 7.72
N LYS A 53 12.24 -4.91 8.64
CA LYS A 53 11.14 -4.40 9.48
C LYS A 53 10.05 -3.76 8.62
N ASP A 54 9.95 -2.41 8.65
CA ASP A 54 8.89 -1.63 8.00
C ASP A 54 9.18 -1.23 6.55
N LYS A 55 10.27 -1.76 5.94
CA LYS A 55 10.66 -1.41 4.56
C LYS A 55 10.27 -2.46 3.54
N VAL A 56 9.43 -3.41 3.89
CA VAL A 56 8.86 -4.40 2.98
C VAL A 56 7.34 -4.32 3.01
N GLU A 57 6.75 -4.40 1.83
CA GLU A 57 5.31 -4.39 1.60
C GLU A 57 4.90 -5.60 0.79
N TYR A 58 3.70 -6.09 1.04
CA TYR A 58 3.10 -7.18 0.27
C TYR A 58 1.96 -6.64 -0.59
N LEU A 59 2.04 -6.91 -1.90
CA LEU A 59 0.98 -6.62 -2.87
C LEU A 59 0.46 -7.94 -3.42
N GLY A 60 -0.56 -8.48 -2.78
CA GLY A 60 -1.18 -9.74 -3.15
C GLY A 60 -2.37 -9.62 -4.08
N THR A 61 -2.89 -10.77 -4.47
CA THR A 61 -4.18 -10.89 -5.14
C THR A 61 -5.32 -10.66 -4.15
N ASP A 62 -6.50 -10.25 -4.66
CA ASP A 62 -7.72 -10.27 -3.86
C ASP A 62 -8.08 -11.73 -3.56
N GLU A 63 -8.28 -12.06 -2.31
CA GLU A 63 -8.89 -13.32 -1.96
C GLU A 63 -10.35 -13.28 -2.43
N ILE A 64 -10.73 -14.23 -3.31
CA ILE A 64 -12.11 -14.37 -3.75
C ILE A 64 -12.83 -15.12 -2.63
N TYR A 65 -13.43 -14.39 -1.70
CA TYR A 65 -14.35 -14.98 -0.74
C TYR A 65 -15.68 -15.23 -1.43
N PHE A 66 -16.06 -16.50 -1.58
CA PHE A 66 -17.35 -16.93 -2.15
C PHE A 66 -18.53 -16.70 -1.21
N TYR A 67 -18.33 -16.16 0.00
CA TYR A 67 -19.36 -15.93 1.00
C TYR A 67 -19.54 -14.44 1.29
N HIS A 68 -20.76 -14.00 1.05
CA HIS A 68 -21.44 -12.74 1.41
C HIS A 68 -20.61 -11.55 1.89
N LEU A 69 -20.50 -10.64 1.00
CA LEU A 69 -19.82 -9.35 1.01
C LEU A 69 -20.69 -8.22 1.59
N ASP A 70 -21.13 -8.33 2.81
CA ASP A 70 -21.81 -7.20 3.46
C ASP A 70 -20.88 -6.30 4.29
N ALA A 71 -19.62 -6.69 4.43
CA ALA A 71 -18.55 -5.81 4.93
C ALA A 71 -17.33 -5.98 4.04
N LYS A 72 -17.20 -5.17 2.99
CA LYS A 72 -15.91 -5.00 2.31
C LYS A 72 -14.87 -4.70 3.36
N ASP A 73 -13.93 -5.60 3.54
CA ASP A 73 -12.81 -5.36 4.44
C ASP A 73 -11.93 -4.25 3.87
N ARG A 74 -12.29 -3.01 4.20
CA ARG A 74 -11.55 -1.81 3.80
C ARG A 74 -10.08 -1.86 4.22
N SER A 75 -9.73 -2.75 5.14
CA SER A 75 -8.37 -2.97 5.60
C SER A 75 -7.47 -3.51 4.48
N GLU A 76 -7.93 -4.47 3.68
CA GLU A 76 -7.14 -5.01 2.56
C GLU A 76 -7.00 -3.98 1.42
N GLU A 77 -8.08 -3.25 1.09
CA GLU A 77 -8.01 -2.15 0.13
C GLU A 77 -7.04 -1.05 0.59
N ALA A 78 -7.06 -0.71 1.88
CA ALA A 78 -6.14 0.27 2.48
C ALA A 78 -4.68 -0.20 2.42
N LYS A 79 -4.40 -1.49 2.68
CA LYS A 79 -3.04 -2.06 2.53
C LYS A 79 -2.53 -1.91 1.10
N LYS A 80 -3.34 -2.28 0.10
CA LYS A 80 -2.98 -2.12 -1.32
C LYS A 80 -2.74 -0.66 -1.68
N LEU A 81 -3.63 0.22 -1.25
CA LEU A 81 -3.50 1.66 -1.50
C LEU A 81 -2.19 2.21 -0.92
N ARG A 82 -1.82 1.81 0.30
CA ARG A 82 -0.54 2.19 0.93
C ARG A 82 0.67 1.74 0.11
N VAL A 83 0.65 0.51 -0.40
CA VAL A 83 1.73 0.00 -1.27
C VAL A 83 1.83 0.83 -2.55
N LEU A 84 0.71 1.10 -3.20
CA LEU A 84 0.66 1.89 -4.42
C LEU A 84 1.14 3.34 -4.19
N LEU A 85 0.78 3.94 -3.04
CA LEU A 85 1.25 5.27 -2.65
C LEU A 85 2.76 5.31 -2.44
N LYS A 86 3.33 4.32 -1.75
CA LYS A 86 4.79 4.21 -1.56
C LYS A 86 5.52 4.10 -2.91
N LEU A 87 4.98 3.28 -3.82
CA LEU A 87 5.52 3.16 -5.19
C LEU A 87 5.39 4.46 -5.99
N ALA A 88 4.23 5.11 -5.94
CA ALA A 88 3.97 6.37 -6.64
C ALA A 88 4.90 7.50 -6.16
N LYS A 89 5.15 7.57 -4.85
CA LYS A 89 6.07 8.52 -4.20
C LYS A 89 7.55 8.10 -4.32
N LYS A 90 7.85 6.98 -4.98
CA LYS A 90 9.21 6.40 -5.12
C LYS A 90 9.92 6.20 -3.77
N GLN A 91 9.19 5.86 -2.74
CA GLN A 91 9.78 5.59 -1.43
C GLN A 91 10.67 4.36 -1.48
N LYS A 92 11.77 4.37 -0.72
CA LYS A 92 12.69 3.25 -0.59
C LYS A 92 12.01 2.11 0.16
N THR A 93 11.46 1.16 -0.58
CA THR A 93 10.77 -0.03 -0.05
C THR A 93 10.99 -1.24 -0.95
N ILE A 94 10.89 -2.44 -0.40
CA ILE A 94 10.77 -3.68 -1.16
C ILE A 94 9.27 -3.98 -1.28
N VAL A 95 8.77 -4.16 -2.49
CA VAL A 95 7.42 -4.67 -2.72
C VAL A 95 7.51 -6.10 -3.19
N VAL A 96 6.89 -7.00 -2.46
CA VAL A 96 6.77 -8.42 -2.80
C VAL A 96 5.38 -8.67 -3.38
N THR A 97 5.33 -9.29 -4.55
CA THR A 97 4.09 -9.57 -5.28
C THR A 97 4.18 -10.89 -6.03
N SER A 98 3.06 -11.36 -6.56
CA SER A 98 3.01 -12.51 -7.46
C SER A 98 2.77 -12.09 -8.91
N VAL A 99 3.01 -13.01 -9.86
CA VAL A 99 2.68 -12.79 -11.28
C VAL A 99 1.20 -12.48 -11.44
N ASP A 100 0.32 -13.21 -10.75
CA ASP A 100 -1.13 -13.00 -10.82
C ASP A 100 -1.53 -11.62 -10.30
N ALA A 101 -0.90 -11.16 -9.24
CA ALA A 101 -1.17 -9.83 -8.70
C ALA A 101 -0.69 -8.73 -9.65
N ILE A 102 0.52 -8.82 -10.21
CA ILE A 102 1.08 -7.75 -11.06
C ILE A 102 0.33 -7.60 -12.39
N LEU A 103 -0.34 -8.63 -12.88
CA LEU A 103 -1.16 -8.59 -14.08
C LEU A 103 -2.53 -7.92 -13.88
N ARG A 104 -2.90 -7.58 -12.66
CA ARG A 104 -4.15 -6.88 -12.37
C ARG A 104 -4.09 -5.40 -12.73
N LYS A 105 -5.25 -4.82 -12.98
CA LYS A 105 -5.37 -3.38 -13.21
C LYS A 105 -5.38 -2.66 -11.87
N TYR A 106 -4.51 -1.67 -11.75
CA TYR A 106 -4.42 -0.77 -10.60
C TYR A 106 -4.78 0.65 -10.99
N ILE A 107 -5.06 1.46 -9.98
CA ILE A 107 -5.29 2.90 -10.14
C ILE A 107 -4.08 3.55 -10.82
N PRO A 108 -4.26 4.37 -11.87
CA PRO A 108 -3.14 5.06 -12.51
C PRO A 108 -2.44 5.98 -11.52
N LYS A 109 -1.09 6.03 -11.60
CA LYS A 109 -0.27 6.85 -10.70
C LYS A 109 -0.74 8.31 -10.64
N LYS A 110 -1.09 8.92 -11.78
CA LYS A 110 -1.56 10.31 -11.84
C LYS A 110 -2.83 10.48 -11.01
N VAL A 111 -3.82 9.62 -11.23
CA VAL A 111 -5.09 9.67 -10.47
C VAL A 111 -4.85 9.52 -8.98
N LEU A 112 -3.95 8.60 -8.59
CA LEU A 112 -3.62 8.40 -7.19
C LEU A 112 -2.98 9.66 -6.58
N LEU A 113 -2.00 10.27 -7.24
CA LEU A 113 -1.30 11.45 -6.73
C LEU A 113 -2.18 12.71 -6.72
N ASP A 114 -3.05 12.88 -7.72
CA ASP A 114 -3.96 14.03 -7.83
C ASP A 114 -5.06 14.02 -6.74
N ASN A 115 -5.24 12.89 -6.05
CA ASN A 115 -6.23 12.72 -4.99
C ASN A 115 -5.60 12.60 -3.58
N ILE A 116 -4.37 13.05 -3.41
CA ILE A 116 -3.72 13.17 -2.10
C ILE A 116 -3.90 14.61 -1.60
N PHE A 117 -4.53 14.76 -0.45
CA PHE A 117 -4.61 16.04 0.25
C PHE A 117 -3.62 16.03 1.42
N THR A 118 -2.83 17.09 1.51
CA THR A 118 -1.85 17.24 2.60
C THR A 118 -2.12 18.56 3.30
N TYR A 119 -2.35 18.50 4.60
CA TYR A 119 -2.58 19.67 5.45
C TYR A 119 -1.48 19.76 6.49
N LYS A 120 -1.09 20.99 6.84
CA LYS A 120 -0.10 21.30 7.86
C LYS A 120 -0.71 22.17 8.94
N ILE A 121 -0.11 22.14 10.11
CA ILE A 121 -0.50 23.04 11.20
C ILE A 121 -0.36 24.49 10.73
N GLY A 122 -1.43 25.26 10.86
CA GLY A 122 -1.54 26.64 10.40
C GLY A 122 -2.27 26.83 9.07
N ASP A 123 -2.56 25.76 8.34
CA ASP A 123 -3.37 25.86 7.11
C ASP A 123 -4.82 26.22 7.44
N ILE A 124 -5.40 27.08 6.61
CA ILE A 124 -6.85 27.40 6.68
C ILE A 124 -7.58 26.37 5.84
N ILE A 125 -8.47 25.60 6.46
CA ILE A 125 -9.20 24.51 5.79
C ILE A 125 -10.69 24.89 5.71
N ASN A 126 -11.25 24.80 4.49
CA ASN A 126 -12.68 24.82 4.31
C ASN A 126 -13.24 23.42 4.58
N LEU A 127 -13.94 23.25 5.72
CA LEU A 127 -14.48 21.95 6.15
C LEU A 127 -15.54 21.39 5.20
N GLU A 128 -16.31 22.26 4.54
CA GLU A 128 -17.33 21.82 3.58
C GLU A 128 -16.68 21.24 2.32
N GLU A 129 -15.72 21.95 1.75
CA GLU A 129 -14.93 21.48 0.60
C GLU A 129 -14.19 20.18 0.92
N LEU A 130 -13.56 20.10 2.10
CA LEU A 130 -12.87 18.88 2.55
C LEU A 130 -13.85 17.72 2.69
N SER A 131 -15.02 17.94 3.27
CA SER A 131 -16.09 16.94 3.38
C SER A 131 -16.51 16.40 2.02
N GLN A 132 -16.76 17.28 1.04
CA GLN A 132 -17.11 16.89 -0.33
C GLN A 132 -15.99 16.07 -0.99
N ASN A 133 -14.74 16.48 -0.81
CA ASN A 133 -13.59 15.75 -1.34
C ASN A 133 -13.45 14.36 -0.70
N LEU A 134 -13.64 14.21 0.61
CA LEU A 134 -13.61 12.93 1.29
C LEU A 134 -14.73 11.99 0.78
N VAL A 135 -15.95 12.49 0.63
CA VAL A 135 -17.06 11.70 0.05
C VAL A 135 -16.73 11.25 -1.37
N ARG A 136 -16.17 12.15 -2.20
CA ARG A 136 -15.74 11.82 -3.58
C ARG A 136 -14.67 10.72 -3.60
N LEU A 137 -13.82 10.67 -2.59
CA LEU A 137 -12.79 9.63 -2.42
C LEU A 137 -13.34 8.33 -1.82
N GLY A 138 -14.63 8.25 -1.52
CA GLY A 138 -15.28 7.06 -0.98
C GLY A 138 -15.23 6.96 0.55
N TYR A 139 -14.84 8.04 1.25
CA TYR A 139 -14.98 8.09 2.70
C TYR A 139 -16.46 8.23 3.09
N GLU A 140 -16.81 7.57 4.17
CA GLU A 140 -18.15 7.60 4.74
C GLU A 140 -18.21 8.63 5.88
N ARG A 141 -19.23 9.53 5.79
CA ARG A 141 -19.50 10.46 6.89
C ARG A 141 -20.32 9.77 7.97
N VAL A 142 -19.80 9.74 9.19
CA VAL A 142 -20.42 9.11 10.35
C VAL A 142 -20.50 10.08 11.52
N SER A 143 -21.38 9.79 12.49
CA SER A 143 -21.46 10.56 13.75
C SER A 143 -20.27 10.24 14.68
N ARG A 144 -19.81 8.98 14.66
CA ARG A 144 -18.65 8.48 15.42
C ARG A 144 -17.83 7.57 14.53
N ILE A 145 -16.51 7.80 14.49
CA ILE A 145 -15.57 6.98 13.71
C ILE A 145 -15.36 5.63 14.40
N GLU A 146 -15.54 4.55 13.66
CA GLU A 146 -15.35 3.17 14.12
C GLU A 146 -14.39 2.38 13.21
N GLY A 147 -14.10 2.88 12.02
CA GLY A 147 -13.29 2.17 11.05
C GLY A 147 -12.60 3.02 10.00
N LEU A 148 -11.72 2.37 9.24
CA LEU A 148 -10.98 2.97 8.12
C LEU A 148 -11.91 3.54 7.05
N GLY A 149 -11.53 4.70 6.50
CA GLY A 149 -12.30 5.36 5.46
C GLY A 149 -13.56 6.05 5.98
N GLN A 150 -13.63 6.33 7.27
CA GLN A 150 -14.70 7.13 7.88
C GLN A 150 -14.20 8.50 8.32
N PHE A 151 -15.10 9.46 8.34
CA PHE A 151 -14.84 10.80 8.89
C PHE A 151 -16.06 11.34 9.62
N SER A 152 -15.83 12.23 10.58
CA SER A 152 -16.86 12.89 11.38
C SER A 152 -16.57 14.38 11.45
N ILE A 153 -17.63 15.19 11.36
CA ILE A 153 -17.54 16.65 11.54
C ILE A 153 -18.45 17.04 12.70
N ARG A 154 -17.88 17.73 13.69
CA ARG A 154 -18.58 18.22 14.87
C ARG A 154 -18.17 19.67 15.13
N GLY A 155 -19.08 20.60 14.82
CA GLY A 155 -18.74 22.03 14.88
C GLY A 155 -17.59 22.38 13.95
N GLY A 156 -16.50 22.93 14.48
CA GLY A 156 -15.27 23.29 13.74
C GLY A 156 -14.21 22.18 13.71
N ILE A 157 -14.52 20.97 14.14
CA ILE A 157 -13.58 19.86 14.25
C ILE A 157 -13.93 18.80 13.20
N ILE A 158 -12.94 18.31 12.49
CA ILE A 158 -13.03 17.15 11.62
C ILE A 158 -12.09 16.07 12.08
N ASP A 159 -12.62 14.88 12.28
CA ASP A 159 -11.87 13.66 12.55
C ASP A 159 -11.90 12.79 11.29
N VAL A 160 -10.77 12.22 10.89
CA VAL A 160 -10.65 11.36 9.68
C VAL A 160 -9.83 10.14 10.01
N TYR A 161 -10.40 8.94 9.80
CA TYR A 161 -9.63 7.70 9.85
C TYR A 161 -9.12 7.37 8.45
N SER A 162 -7.93 7.90 8.17
CA SER A 162 -7.32 7.79 6.83
C SER A 162 -6.93 6.34 6.50
N LEU A 163 -7.12 5.97 5.23
CA LEU A 163 -6.64 4.68 4.69
C LEU A 163 -5.11 4.56 4.69
N GLU A 164 -4.37 5.66 4.82
CA GLU A 164 -2.90 5.68 4.84
C GLU A 164 -2.33 5.27 6.21
N TYR A 165 -3.05 5.51 7.29
CA TYR A 165 -2.58 5.25 8.65
C TYR A 165 -3.24 4.00 9.26
N THR A 166 -2.53 3.37 10.20
CA THR A 166 -3.02 2.20 10.94
C THR A 166 -3.85 2.55 12.17
N ASN A 167 -3.74 3.79 12.61
CA ASN A 167 -4.48 4.36 13.76
C ASN A 167 -5.20 5.63 13.32
N PRO A 168 -6.38 5.94 13.92
CA PRO A 168 -7.10 7.18 13.67
C PRO A 168 -6.33 8.41 14.15
#